data_d866aca9e6c3264756aaa1519d4dcdd6
#
_entry.id   d866aca9e6c3264756aaa1519d4dcdd6
#
_cell.length_a   1.000
_cell.length_b   1.000
_cell.length_c   1.000
_cell.angle_alpha   90.00
_cell.angle_beta   90.00
_cell.angle_gamma   90.00
#
_symmetry.space_group_name_H-M   'P 1'
#
loop_
_entity.id
_entity.type
_entity.pdbx_description
1 polymer ?
#
loop_
_entity_poly.entity_id
_entity_poly.type
_entity_poly.pdbx_seq_one_letter_code
_entity_poly.pdbx_strand_id
1 'polypeptide(L)'
;MILVANFLKKSLLFFLFFLGACSSNNEVVSISGETFGTFYDIKFEKSQYNIKIINDEINNIFISINQCCSTYKSDSLVSFKRDSKNTDLFKEEVKYYFQEVVKISEKANKTVEGFILFDDYDYFNAVAKGYAVDIISTKFKELNIEDFFINIGGEIRVEGMKNNNFWKIGIENPLPNQLGIFKPFEIKQSLSIATSGNYRNPGHIVGIEGSKIDQNVLSISVMDKKSTAYADALATGLFALGKVDLIKNNIRDNGIPALFIYKGDEKIQSFESKQWKELLQ
;
A
#
# COMPACT_ATOMS: atom_id res chain seq x y z
N MET A 1 86.72 -9.96 -32.45
CA MET A 1 86.15 -8.62 -32.23
C MET A 1 84.70 -8.63 -32.68
N ILE A 2 83.83 -9.08 -31.83
CA ILE A 2 82.36 -9.13 -32.11
C ILE A 2 81.64 -8.70 -30.85
N LEU A 3 80.95 -7.56 -30.91
CA LEU A 3 80.08 -7.05 -29.86
C LEU A 3 78.78 -7.90 -29.79
N VAL A 4 78.48 -8.37 -28.60
CA VAL A 4 77.20 -9.00 -28.31
C VAL A 4 76.31 -7.98 -27.60
N ALA A 5 75.26 -7.56 -28.27
CA ALA A 5 74.24 -6.66 -27.71
C ALA A 5 73.25 -7.45 -26.84
N ASN A 6 73.18 -7.13 -25.55
CA ASN A 6 72.17 -7.66 -24.62
C ASN A 6 70.81 -6.97 -24.85
N PHE A 7 69.84 -7.73 -25.31
CA PHE A 7 68.41 -7.32 -25.34
C PHE A 7 67.75 -7.70 -24.00
N LEU A 8 67.51 -6.72 -23.14
CA LEU A 8 66.66 -6.88 -21.96
C LEU A 8 65.17 -6.91 -22.43
N LYS A 9 64.58 -8.09 -22.37
CA LYS A 9 63.10 -8.23 -22.43
C LYS A 9 62.49 -7.79 -21.08
N LYS A 10 61.88 -6.59 -21.06
CA LYS A 10 60.95 -6.21 -19.98
C LYS A 10 59.62 -6.96 -20.19
N SER A 11 59.41 -7.98 -19.37
CA SER A 11 58.10 -8.63 -19.24
C SER A 11 57.18 -7.73 -18.43
N LEU A 12 56.20 -7.10 -19.07
CA LEU A 12 55.17 -6.32 -18.47
C LEU A 12 54.04 -7.30 -17.99
N LEU A 13 54.07 -7.65 -16.69
CA LEU A 13 53.01 -8.43 -16.05
C LEU A 13 51.80 -7.54 -15.94
N PHE A 14 50.80 -7.72 -16.81
CA PHE A 14 49.48 -7.11 -16.72
C PHE A 14 48.67 -7.87 -15.66
N PHE A 15 48.63 -7.34 -14.45
CA PHE A 15 47.72 -7.83 -13.38
C PHE A 15 46.30 -7.39 -13.73
N LEU A 16 45.54 -8.25 -14.40
CA LEU A 16 44.11 -8.10 -14.57
C LEU A 16 43.45 -8.30 -13.19
N PHE A 17 43.17 -7.19 -12.52
CA PHE A 17 42.19 -7.19 -11.41
C PHE A 17 40.82 -7.54 -12.02
N PHE A 18 40.45 -8.81 -11.96
CA PHE A 18 39.06 -9.20 -12.05
C PHE A 18 38.35 -8.65 -10.78
N LEU A 19 37.77 -7.47 -10.88
CA LEU A 19 36.71 -7.05 -9.99
C LEU A 19 35.53 -7.99 -10.25
N GLY A 20 35.51 -9.12 -9.57
CA GLY A 20 34.33 -9.96 -9.47
C GLY A 20 33.27 -9.09 -8.82
N ALA A 21 32.37 -8.54 -9.62
CA ALA A 21 31.09 -8.04 -9.14
C ALA A 21 30.35 -9.27 -8.57
N CYS A 22 30.56 -9.56 -7.28
CA CYS A 22 29.63 -10.38 -6.55
C CYS A 22 28.30 -9.64 -6.58
N SER A 23 27.40 -10.01 -7.47
CA SER A 23 26.00 -9.73 -7.30
C SER A 23 25.55 -10.58 -6.11
N SER A 24 25.67 -10.05 -4.90
CA SER A 24 25.03 -10.63 -3.74
C SER A 24 23.52 -10.50 -3.99
N ASN A 25 22.89 -11.59 -4.42
CA ASN A 25 21.43 -11.68 -4.29
C ASN A 25 21.15 -11.58 -2.78
N ASN A 26 20.66 -10.44 -2.33
CA ASN A 26 20.27 -10.27 -0.94
C ASN A 26 19.10 -11.25 -0.66
N GLU A 27 19.18 -11.94 0.45
CA GLU A 27 18.12 -12.84 0.89
C GLU A 27 16.84 -12.02 1.17
N VAL A 28 15.75 -12.33 0.48
CA VAL A 28 14.45 -11.71 0.73
C VAL A 28 13.74 -12.47 1.84
N VAL A 29 13.46 -11.78 2.93
CA VAL A 29 12.66 -12.27 4.05
C VAL A 29 11.18 -12.05 3.73
N SER A 30 10.31 -13.01 4.10
CA SER A 30 8.87 -12.88 4.00
C SER A 30 8.23 -13.17 5.36
N ILE A 31 7.37 -12.27 5.82
CA ILE A 31 6.54 -12.39 7.02
C ILE A 31 5.08 -12.29 6.57
N SER A 32 4.25 -13.28 6.91
CA SER A 32 2.83 -13.29 6.53
C SER A 32 1.97 -13.81 7.66
N GLY A 33 0.70 -13.44 7.66
CA GLY A 33 -0.28 -13.85 8.67
C GLY A 33 -1.62 -13.16 8.47
N GLU A 34 -2.39 -13.04 9.55
CA GLU A 34 -3.70 -12.40 9.56
C GLU A 34 -3.73 -11.21 10.51
N THR A 35 -4.36 -10.10 10.08
CA THR A 35 -4.63 -8.92 10.89
C THR A 35 -5.83 -8.16 10.32
N PHE A 36 -6.56 -7.39 11.13
CA PHE A 36 -7.70 -6.55 10.69
C PHE A 36 -8.76 -7.32 9.88
N GLY A 37 -8.94 -8.63 10.15
CA GLY A 37 -9.87 -9.50 9.42
C GLY A 37 -9.43 -9.85 7.99
N THR A 38 -8.15 -9.67 7.65
CA THR A 38 -7.58 -9.98 6.34
C THR A 38 -6.16 -10.56 6.47
N PHE A 39 -5.58 -10.98 5.34
CA PHE A 39 -4.20 -11.45 5.27
C PHE A 39 -3.22 -10.30 5.05
N TYR A 40 -1.99 -10.47 5.57
CA TYR A 40 -0.87 -9.61 5.23
C TYR A 40 0.31 -10.43 4.68
N ASP A 41 1.10 -9.79 3.80
CA ASP A 41 2.35 -10.31 3.24
C ASP A 41 3.36 -9.16 3.18
N ILE A 42 4.44 -9.31 3.94
CA ILE A 42 5.50 -8.31 4.08
C ILE A 42 6.81 -8.94 3.63
N LYS A 43 7.45 -8.34 2.63
CA LYS A 43 8.73 -8.80 2.08
C LYS A 43 9.74 -7.67 2.17
N PHE A 44 10.96 -7.99 2.58
CA PHE A 44 12.06 -7.03 2.65
C PHE A 44 13.41 -7.73 2.44
N GLU A 45 14.40 -7.00 1.96
CA GLU A 45 15.76 -7.52 1.92
C GLU A 45 16.31 -7.66 3.33
N LYS A 46 17.09 -8.74 3.54
CA LYS A 46 17.63 -9.08 4.85
C LYS A 46 18.43 -7.91 5.42
N SER A 47 18.03 -7.47 6.60
CA SER A 47 18.70 -6.41 7.36
C SER A 47 19.64 -6.99 8.42
N GLN A 48 20.38 -6.09 9.09
CA GLN A 48 21.22 -6.45 10.25
C GLN A 48 20.40 -6.87 11.49
N TYR A 49 19.09 -6.57 11.51
CA TYR A 49 18.22 -6.87 12.64
C TYR A 49 17.73 -8.32 12.60
N ASN A 50 17.51 -8.88 13.78
CA ASN A 50 16.91 -10.20 13.92
C ASN A 50 15.45 -10.17 13.43
N ILE A 51 15.09 -11.11 12.57
CA ILE A 51 13.74 -11.24 12.01
C ILE A 51 12.67 -11.29 13.11
N LYS A 52 12.96 -11.92 14.26
CA LYS A 52 12.06 -11.96 15.40
C LYS A 52 11.75 -10.56 15.93
N ILE A 53 12.77 -9.68 16.05
CA ILE A 53 12.58 -8.30 16.51
C ILE A 53 11.69 -7.54 15.53
N ILE A 54 11.93 -7.68 14.22
CA ILE A 54 11.11 -7.03 13.19
C ILE A 54 9.66 -7.53 13.26
N ASN A 55 9.45 -8.83 13.43
CA ASN A 55 8.11 -9.40 13.55
C ASN A 55 7.40 -8.93 14.83
N ASP A 56 8.11 -8.83 15.95
CA ASP A 56 7.56 -8.31 17.21
C ASP A 56 7.14 -6.83 17.06
N GLU A 57 7.94 -6.00 16.36
CA GLU A 57 7.61 -4.60 16.06
C GLU A 57 6.36 -4.49 15.18
N ILE A 58 6.26 -5.32 14.11
CA ILE A 58 5.07 -5.36 13.25
C ILE A 58 3.82 -5.73 14.05
N ASN A 59 3.91 -6.74 14.93
CA ASN A 59 2.79 -7.16 15.77
C ASN A 59 2.38 -6.07 16.77
N ASN A 60 3.34 -5.33 17.35
CA ASN A 60 3.06 -4.20 18.23
C ASN A 60 2.30 -3.09 17.49
N ILE A 61 2.68 -2.80 16.24
CA ILE A 61 1.97 -1.85 15.37
C ILE A 61 0.53 -2.33 15.14
N PHE A 62 0.31 -3.59 14.79
CA PHE A 62 -1.03 -4.14 14.61
C PHE A 62 -1.89 -4.02 15.87
N ILE A 63 -1.32 -4.28 17.06
CA ILE A 63 -2.00 -4.12 18.34
C ILE A 63 -2.39 -2.65 18.57
N SER A 64 -1.45 -1.71 18.38
CA SER A 64 -1.69 -0.28 18.59
C SER A 64 -2.73 0.28 17.61
N ILE A 65 -2.70 -0.14 16.33
CA ILE A 65 -3.73 0.25 15.34
C ILE A 65 -5.10 -0.33 15.69
N ASN A 66 -5.18 -1.58 16.14
CA ASN A 66 -6.44 -2.15 16.62
C ASN A 66 -6.98 -1.40 17.83
N GLN A 67 -6.12 -1.05 18.79
CA GLN A 67 -6.50 -0.24 19.97
C GLN A 67 -6.94 1.18 19.58
N CYS A 68 -6.35 1.75 18.55
CA CYS A 68 -6.75 3.05 18.03
C CYS A 68 -8.10 2.99 17.31
N CYS A 69 -8.17 2.16 16.30
CA CYS A 69 -8.95 2.46 15.10
C CYS A 69 -9.98 1.38 14.76
N SER A 70 -10.10 0.29 15.55
CA SER A 70 -11.07 -0.77 15.28
C SER A 70 -12.48 -0.32 15.68
N THR A 71 -13.37 -0.20 14.70
CA THR A 71 -14.79 0.11 14.93
C THR A 71 -15.58 -1.11 15.46
N TYR A 72 -14.98 -2.29 15.40
CA TYR A 72 -15.57 -3.57 15.83
C TYR A 72 -15.24 -3.95 17.27
N LYS A 73 -14.14 -3.44 17.83
CA LYS A 73 -13.71 -3.73 19.20
C LYS A 73 -14.26 -2.70 20.16
N SER A 74 -15.01 -3.14 21.16
CA SER A 74 -15.62 -2.26 22.19
C SER A 74 -14.58 -1.58 23.10
N ASP A 75 -13.34 -2.10 23.13
CA ASP A 75 -12.21 -1.61 23.93
C ASP A 75 -11.24 -0.72 23.11
N SER A 76 -11.58 -0.36 21.88
CA SER A 76 -10.80 0.57 21.05
C SER A 76 -11.06 2.04 21.41
N LEU A 77 -10.09 2.91 21.10
CA LEU A 77 -10.23 4.36 21.31
C LEU A 77 -11.38 4.94 20.47
N VAL A 78 -11.56 4.49 19.22
CA VAL A 78 -12.67 4.93 18.36
C VAL A 78 -14.02 4.57 18.98
N SER A 79 -14.18 3.37 19.54
CA SER A 79 -15.41 2.96 20.23
C SER A 79 -15.64 3.75 21.51
N PHE A 80 -14.59 4.05 22.28
CA PHE A 80 -14.67 4.91 23.46
C PHE A 80 -15.08 6.34 23.10
N LYS A 81 -14.54 6.89 22.01
CA LYS A 81 -14.93 8.23 21.50
C LYS A 81 -16.40 8.24 21.08
N ARG A 82 -16.84 7.24 20.32
CA ARG A 82 -18.23 7.08 19.90
C ARG A 82 -19.19 7.01 21.09
N ASP A 83 -18.82 6.26 22.13
CA ASP A 83 -19.63 6.07 23.33
C ASP A 83 -19.44 7.20 24.38
N SER A 84 -18.71 8.27 24.07
CA SER A 84 -18.38 9.39 24.99
C SER A 84 -17.73 8.95 26.30
N LYS A 85 -16.96 7.86 26.29
CA LYS A 85 -16.23 7.32 27.44
C LYS A 85 -14.91 8.06 27.68
N ASN A 86 -14.38 7.96 28.92
CA ASN A 86 -13.06 8.49 29.25
C ASN A 86 -11.97 7.77 28.47
N THR A 87 -11.11 8.54 27.79
CA THR A 87 -10.02 8.05 26.92
C THR A 87 -8.63 8.17 27.57
N ASP A 88 -8.51 8.57 28.83
CA ASP A 88 -7.22 8.78 29.51
C ASP A 88 -6.41 7.50 29.66
N LEU A 89 -7.08 6.35 29.67
CA LEU A 89 -6.45 5.03 29.79
C LEU A 89 -5.61 4.63 28.56
N PHE A 90 -5.82 5.28 27.40
CA PHE A 90 -5.08 4.95 26.18
C PHE A 90 -3.70 5.60 26.17
N LYS A 91 -2.69 4.86 25.63
CA LYS A 91 -1.35 5.38 25.43
C LYS A 91 -1.35 6.58 24.48
N GLU A 92 -0.39 7.50 24.67
CA GLU A 92 -0.27 8.69 23.81
C GLU A 92 -0.04 8.34 22.34
N GLU A 93 0.68 7.26 22.04
CA GLU A 93 0.84 6.72 20.69
C GLU A 93 -0.52 6.38 20.03
N VAL A 94 -1.41 5.70 20.75
CA VAL A 94 -2.75 5.33 20.27
C VAL A 94 -3.60 6.58 20.01
N LYS A 95 -3.52 7.59 20.90
CA LYS A 95 -4.19 8.88 20.71
C LYS A 95 -3.62 9.65 19.51
N TYR A 96 -2.32 9.61 19.32
CA TYR A 96 -1.67 10.21 18.16
C TYR A 96 -2.14 9.56 16.84
N TYR A 97 -2.19 8.23 16.79
CA TYR A 97 -2.69 7.51 15.61
C TYR A 97 -4.15 7.89 15.28
N PHE A 98 -4.99 8.01 16.30
CA PHE A 98 -6.37 8.46 16.12
C PHE A 98 -6.41 9.84 15.44
N GLN A 99 -5.62 10.80 15.92
CA GLN A 99 -5.59 12.16 15.37
C GLN A 99 -5.09 12.17 13.91
N GLU A 100 -4.08 11.36 13.59
CA GLU A 100 -3.56 11.27 12.22
C GLU A 100 -4.59 10.65 11.26
N VAL A 101 -5.30 9.59 11.68
CA VAL A 101 -6.39 9.00 10.88
C VAL A 101 -7.50 10.03 10.63
N VAL A 102 -7.89 10.83 11.64
CA VAL A 102 -8.86 11.93 11.46
C VAL A 102 -8.37 12.93 10.42
N LYS A 103 -7.12 13.41 10.52
CA LYS A 103 -6.54 14.38 9.56
C LYS A 103 -6.52 13.85 8.13
N ILE A 104 -6.14 12.57 7.95
CA ILE A 104 -6.14 11.92 6.63
C ILE A 104 -7.57 11.84 6.09
N SER A 105 -8.53 11.48 6.92
CA SER A 105 -9.93 11.38 6.58
C SER A 105 -10.53 12.73 6.18
N GLU A 106 -10.22 13.80 6.92
CA GLU A 106 -10.63 15.17 6.58
C GLU A 106 -10.06 15.61 5.22
N LYS A 107 -8.81 15.26 4.92
CA LYS A 107 -8.19 15.52 3.63
C LYS A 107 -8.91 14.75 2.51
N ALA A 108 -9.23 13.48 2.72
CA ALA A 108 -9.93 12.65 1.75
C ALA A 108 -11.35 13.17 1.48
N ASN A 109 -12.08 13.57 2.52
CA ASN A 109 -13.42 14.17 2.42
C ASN A 109 -13.43 15.44 1.55
N LYS A 110 -12.38 16.28 1.64
CA LYS A 110 -12.22 17.47 0.79
C LYS A 110 -11.88 17.14 -0.67
N THR A 111 -11.40 15.93 -0.95
CA THR A 111 -10.93 15.52 -2.28
C THR A 111 -11.96 14.70 -3.03
N VAL A 112 -12.72 13.85 -2.33
CA VAL A 112 -13.71 12.94 -2.94
C VAL A 112 -15.03 13.08 -2.20
N GLU A 113 -16.08 13.50 -2.89
CA GLU A 113 -17.44 13.67 -2.31
C GLU A 113 -18.00 12.38 -1.70
N GLY A 114 -17.59 11.22 -2.20
CA GLY A 114 -18.01 9.92 -1.68
C GLY A 114 -17.34 9.52 -0.37
N PHE A 115 -16.33 10.24 0.09
CA PHE A 115 -15.71 9.98 1.40
C PHE A 115 -16.35 10.85 2.46
N ILE A 116 -17.30 10.28 3.22
CA ILE A 116 -18.09 11.01 4.20
C ILE A 116 -17.53 10.74 5.61
N LEU A 117 -17.43 11.80 6.42
CA LEU A 117 -17.09 11.73 7.84
C LEU A 117 -18.39 11.58 8.64
N PHE A 118 -18.58 10.44 9.27
CA PHE A 118 -19.71 10.17 10.17
C PHE A 118 -19.30 10.38 11.62
N ASP A 119 -20.23 10.82 12.46
CA ASP A 119 -19.99 11.06 13.89
C ASP A 119 -19.68 9.78 14.69
N ASP A 120 -20.05 8.60 14.16
CA ASP A 120 -19.76 7.29 14.72
C ASP A 120 -18.35 6.76 14.37
N TYR A 121 -17.59 7.51 13.57
CA TYR A 121 -16.23 7.17 13.10
C TYR A 121 -16.12 5.91 12.22
N ASP A 122 -17.20 5.42 11.60
CA ASP A 122 -17.15 4.25 10.73
C ASP A 122 -16.21 4.42 9.54
N TYR A 123 -15.93 5.66 9.12
CA TYR A 123 -14.94 5.97 8.08
C TYR A 123 -13.50 5.53 8.44
N PHE A 124 -13.20 5.21 9.71
CA PHE A 124 -11.92 4.64 10.11
C PHE A 124 -11.62 3.32 9.42
N ASN A 125 -12.64 2.54 9.07
CA ASN A 125 -12.49 1.28 8.32
C ASN A 125 -11.89 1.48 6.93
N ALA A 126 -12.03 2.66 6.34
CA ALA A 126 -11.51 3.04 5.03
C ALA A 126 -10.11 3.66 5.05
N VAL A 127 -9.47 3.72 6.23
CA VAL A 127 -8.17 4.41 6.42
C VAL A 127 -7.21 3.58 7.25
N ALA A 128 -7.71 2.82 8.23
CA ALA A 128 -6.89 2.19 9.25
C ALA A 128 -5.90 1.15 8.70
N LYS A 129 -6.27 0.38 7.66
CA LYS A 129 -5.37 -0.60 7.04
C LYS A 129 -4.22 0.09 6.30
N GLY A 130 -4.54 1.08 5.47
CA GLY A 130 -3.54 1.91 4.80
C GLY A 130 -2.63 2.62 5.80
N TYR A 131 -3.17 3.08 6.94
CA TYR A 131 -2.38 3.71 7.98
C TYR A 131 -1.43 2.73 8.68
N ALA A 132 -1.84 1.49 8.92
CA ALA A 132 -0.94 0.45 9.42
C ALA A 132 0.24 0.20 8.47
N VAL A 133 -0.02 0.17 7.16
CA VAL A 133 1.03 0.07 6.12
C VAL A 133 2.01 1.26 6.21
N ASP A 134 1.50 2.48 6.36
CA ASP A 134 2.33 3.69 6.47
C ASP A 134 3.21 3.67 7.74
N ILE A 135 2.69 3.21 8.89
CA ILE A 135 3.47 3.08 10.13
C ILE A 135 4.56 2.01 10.01
N ILE A 136 4.25 0.83 9.42
CA ILE A 136 5.25 -0.21 9.18
C ILE A 136 6.34 0.29 8.22
N SER A 137 5.96 1.01 7.15
CA SER A 137 6.90 1.63 6.21
C SER A 137 7.85 2.61 6.92
N THR A 138 7.31 3.45 7.81
CA THR A 138 8.10 4.38 8.62
C THR A 138 9.08 3.62 9.52
N LYS A 139 8.59 2.57 10.21
CA LYS A 139 9.43 1.74 11.08
C LYS A 139 10.56 1.05 10.32
N PHE A 140 10.29 0.56 9.11
CA PHE A 140 11.32 -0.06 8.26
C PHE A 140 12.42 0.94 7.89
N LYS A 141 12.05 2.17 7.56
CA LYS A 141 13.03 3.25 7.28
C LYS A 141 13.87 3.60 8.51
N GLU A 142 13.26 3.65 9.71
CA GLU A 142 13.99 3.83 10.97
C GLU A 142 15.02 2.70 11.24
N LEU A 143 14.70 1.49 10.78
CA LEU A 143 15.56 0.32 10.87
C LEU A 143 16.52 0.21 9.66
N ASN A 144 16.62 1.23 8.79
CA ASN A 144 17.42 1.24 7.57
C ASN A 144 17.11 0.05 6.64
N ILE A 145 15.84 -0.38 6.58
CA ILE A 145 15.33 -1.32 5.60
C ILE A 145 14.75 -0.47 4.47
N GLU A 146 15.45 -0.43 3.33
CA GLU A 146 15.11 0.46 2.21
C GLU A 146 14.32 -0.27 1.10
N ASP A 147 14.53 -1.58 0.97
CA ASP A 147 13.95 -2.42 -0.08
C ASP A 147 12.86 -3.32 0.50
N PHE A 148 11.60 -2.93 0.31
CA PHE A 148 10.49 -3.69 0.88
C PHE A 148 9.18 -3.57 0.09
N PHE A 149 8.34 -4.57 0.32
CA PHE A 149 6.95 -4.67 -0.10
C PHE A 149 6.09 -5.00 1.11
N ILE A 150 5.08 -4.18 1.37
CA ILE A 150 4.09 -4.38 2.43
C ILE A 150 2.72 -4.47 1.77
N ASN A 151 1.95 -5.52 2.10
CA ASN A 151 0.56 -5.67 1.67
C ASN A 151 -0.29 -6.11 2.86
N ILE A 152 -1.36 -5.38 3.15
CA ILE A 152 -2.36 -5.71 4.17
C ILE A 152 -3.74 -5.62 3.50
N GLY A 153 -4.27 -6.77 3.05
CA GLY A 153 -5.61 -6.84 2.48
C GLY A 153 -5.83 -6.15 1.13
N GLY A 154 -4.76 -5.71 0.46
CA GLY A 154 -4.80 -4.95 -0.80
C GLY A 154 -4.27 -3.53 -0.68
N GLU A 155 -3.99 -3.07 0.55
CA GLU A 155 -3.28 -1.83 0.83
C GLU A 155 -1.78 -2.12 0.78
N ILE A 156 -1.10 -1.53 -0.21
CA ILE A 156 0.27 -1.88 -0.59
C ILE A 156 1.18 -0.66 -0.46
N ARG A 157 2.37 -0.87 0.11
CA ARG A 157 3.51 0.04 -0.01
C ARG A 157 4.70 -0.68 -0.61
N VAL A 158 5.34 -0.03 -1.57
CA VAL A 158 6.58 -0.51 -2.20
C VAL A 158 7.65 0.54 -2.04
N GLU A 159 8.84 0.12 -1.64
CA GLU A 159 10.06 0.93 -1.60
C GLU A 159 11.20 0.14 -2.23
N GLY A 160 12.12 0.86 -2.91
CA GLY A 160 13.32 0.30 -3.48
C GLY A 160 13.11 -0.84 -4.49
N MET A 161 13.96 -1.86 -4.43
CA MET A 161 14.02 -2.95 -5.40
C MET A 161 13.95 -4.33 -4.71
N LYS A 162 13.67 -5.36 -5.47
CA LYS A 162 13.76 -6.76 -5.07
C LYS A 162 14.92 -7.42 -5.85
N ASN A 163 16.04 -7.72 -5.19
CA ASN A 163 17.19 -8.34 -5.85
C ASN A 163 17.59 -7.60 -7.16
N ASN A 164 17.76 -6.28 -7.09
CA ASN A 164 18.07 -5.41 -8.22
C ASN A 164 17.02 -5.40 -9.36
N ASN A 165 15.81 -5.87 -9.11
CA ASN A 165 14.67 -5.79 -10.02
C ASN A 165 13.56 -4.93 -9.43
N PHE A 166 12.75 -4.35 -10.28
CA PHE A 166 11.54 -3.66 -9.83
C PHE A 166 10.53 -4.62 -9.21
N TRP A 167 9.82 -4.15 -8.20
CA TRP A 167 8.70 -4.90 -7.63
C TRP A 167 7.58 -5.05 -8.66
N LYS A 168 7.02 -6.26 -8.74
CA LYS A 168 5.87 -6.56 -9.60
C LYS A 168 4.62 -6.69 -8.76
N ILE A 169 3.60 -5.91 -9.10
CA ILE A 169 2.30 -5.91 -8.43
C ILE A 169 1.24 -6.30 -9.44
N GLY A 170 0.25 -7.08 -9.02
CA GLY A 170 -0.93 -7.40 -9.81
C GLY A 170 -2.18 -6.83 -9.17
N ILE A 171 -2.98 -6.08 -9.92
CA ILE A 171 -4.36 -5.79 -9.52
C ILE A 171 -5.19 -7.03 -9.77
N GLU A 172 -5.91 -7.47 -8.73
CA GLU A 172 -6.73 -8.66 -8.77
C GLU A 172 -7.92 -8.52 -9.70
N ASN A 173 -8.33 -9.64 -10.30
CA ASN A 173 -9.56 -9.67 -11.09
C ASN A 173 -10.78 -9.51 -10.16
N PRO A 174 -11.60 -8.45 -10.31
CA PRO A 174 -12.70 -8.16 -9.40
C PRO A 174 -13.98 -8.98 -9.70
N LEU A 175 -13.91 -9.97 -10.59
CA LEU A 175 -15.07 -10.83 -10.84
C LEU A 175 -15.18 -11.92 -9.77
N PRO A 176 -16.38 -12.15 -9.23
CA PRO A 176 -16.65 -13.28 -8.36
C PRO A 176 -16.26 -14.60 -9.06
N ASN A 177 -15.57 -15.47 -8.33
CA ASN A 177 -15.15 -16.79 -8.82
C ASN A 177 -14.13 -16.82 -9.97
N GLN A 178 -13.53 -15.69 -10.33
CA GLN A 178 -12.43 -15.59 -11.29
C GLN A 178 -11.13 -15.21 -10.57
N LEU A 179 -10.38 -16.23 -10.15
CA LEU A 179 -9.06 -16.00 -9.56
C LEU A 179 -8.06 -15.51 -10.61
N GLY A 180 -7.17 -14.63 -10.21
CA GLY A 180 -6.05 -14.20 -11.05
C GLY A 180 -5.83 -12.69 -11.04
N ILE A 181 -4.85 -12.27 -11.82
CA ILE A 181 -4.44 -10.88 -11.96
C ILE A 181 -5.15 -10.28 -13.18
N PHE A 182 -5.90 -9.19 -12.96
CA PHE A 182 -6.49 -8.41 -14.05
C PHE A 182 -5.42 -7.66 -14.83
N LYS A 183 -4.48 -7.02 -14.12
CA LYS A 183 -3.40 -6.26 -14.73
C LYS A 183 -2.14 -6.27 -13.86
N PRO A 184 -0.98 -6.74 -14.39
CA PRO A 184 0.30 -6.62 -13.70
C PRO A 184 0.97 -5.28 -14.01
N PHE A 185 1.80 -4.80 -13.05
CA PHE A 185 2.62 -3.60 -13.17
C PHE A 185 4.03 -3.83 -12.60
N GLU A 186 5.01 -3.14 -13.16
CA GLU A 186 6.31 -2.94 -12.52
C GLU A 186 6.34 -1.58 -11.84
N ILE A 187 6.76 -1.54 -10.59
CA ILE A 187 6.82 -0.32 -9.79
C ILE A 187 8.26 0.17 -9.74
N LYS A 188 8.53 1.27 -10.43
CA LYS A 188 9.88 1.84 -10.63
C LYS A 188 10.26 2.91 -9.60
N GLN A 189 9.37 3.24 -8.70
CA GLN A 189 9.55 4.26 -7.67
C GLN A 189 8.82 3.87 -6.38
N SER A 190 9.14 4.54 -5.28
CA SER A 190 8.38 4.38 -4.04
C SER A 190 6.91 4.75 -4.25
N LEU A 191 6.00 3.84 -3.93
CA LEU A 191 4.58 4.01 -4.26
C LEU A 191 3.67 3.26 -3.28
N SER A 192 2.56 3.90 -2.94
CA SER A 192 1.42 3.31 -2.25
C SER A 192 0.32 3.00 -3.24
N ILE A 193 -0.40 1.88 -3.04
CA ILE A 193 -1.57 1.49 -3.81
C ILE A 193 -2.61 0.95 -2.84
N ALA A 194 -3.86 1.38 -2.97
CA ALA A 194 -4.98 0.80 -2.24
C ALA A 194 -6.12 0.46 -3.20
N THR A 195 -6.84 -0.63 -2.93
CA THR A 195 -7.92 -1.10 -3.81
C THR A 195 -9.19 -1.35 -3.02
N SER A 196 -10.26 -0.67 -3.41
CA SER A 196 -11.62 -0.83 -2.88
C SER A 196 -12.54 -1.55 -3.86
N GLY A 197 -13.38 -2.44 -3.33
CA GLY A 197 -14.37 -3.19 -4.09
C GLY A 197 -15.16 -4.15 -3.22
N ASN A 198 -16.38 -4.50 -3.67
CA ASN A 198 -17.29 -5.38 -2.95
C ASN A 198 -17.21 -6.86 -3.39
N TYR A 199 -16.25 -7.22 -4.25
CA TYR A 199 -16.16 -8.57 -4.81
C TYR A 199 -15.66 -9.64 -3.81
N ARG A 200 -14.83 -9.26 -2.83
CA ARG A 200 -14.37 -10.14 -1.75
C ARG A 200 -15.37 -10.20 -0.59
N ASN A 201 -15.97 -9.07 -0.26
CA ASN A 201 -16.91 -8.92 0.86
C ASN A 201 -18.14 -8.11 0.38
N PRO A 202 -19.16 -8.79 -0.19
CA PRO A 202 -20.33 -8.13 -0.76
C PRO A 202 -21.06 -7.23 0.24
N GLY A 203 -21.30 -5.97 -0.15
CA GLY A 203 -22.01 -4.99 0.69
C GLY A 203 -21.16 -4.36 1.80
N HIS A 204 -19.87 -4.62 1.85
CA HIS A 204 -18.96 -4.01 2.82
C HIS A 204 -18.85 -2.49 2.64
N ILE A 205 -18.79 -2.01 1.40
CA ILE A 205 -18.85 -0.58 1.09
C ILE A 205 -20.25 -0.29 0.59
N VAL A 206 -20.90 0.70 1.22
CA VAL A 206 -22.21 1.22 0.83
C VAL A 206 -22.03 2.55 0.09
N GLY A 207 -23.01 2.92 -0.71
CA GLY A 207 -23.01 4.21 -1.40
C GLY A 207 -23.33 5.37 -0.47
N ILE A 208 -23.16 6.59 -0.97
CA ILE A 208 -23.47 7.83 -0.25
C ILE A 208 -24.90 7.78 0.27
N GLU A 209 -25.11 8.18 1.53
CA GLU A 209 -26.40 8.17 2.22
C GLU A 209 -27.11 6.80 2.22
N GLY A 210 -26.31 5.70 2.20
CA GLY A 210 -26.84 4.34 2.16
C GLY A 210 -27.39 3.93 0.78
N SER A 211 -27.11 4.70 -0.27
CA SER A 211 -27.53 4.38 -1.63
C SER A 211 -26.88 3.08 -2.13
N LYS A 212 -27.57 2.40 -3.04
CA LYS A 212 -27.05 1.18 -3.63
C LYS A 212 -25.97 1.51 -4.66
N ILE A 213 -24.82 0.85 -4.54
CA ILE A 213 -23.75 0.89 -5.55
C ILE A 213 -24.20 0.11 -6.79
N ASP A 214 -24.01 0.69 -7.99
CA ASP A 214 -24.29 0.03 -9.26
C ASP A 214 -23.44 -1.26 -9.37
N GLN A 215 -24.08 -2.36 -9.73
CA GLN A 215 -23.44 -3.65 -9.97
C GLN A 215 -22.33 -3.62 -11.04
N ASN A 216 -22.31 -2.57 -11.86
CA ASN A 216 -21.27 -2.35 -12.86
C ASN A 216 -19.98 -1.76 -12.27
N VAL A 217 -20.00 -1.23 -11.06
CA VAL A 217 -18.81 -0.76 -10.33
C VAL A 217 -18.14 -1.95 -9.67
N LEU A 218 -16.95 -2.34 -10.15
CA LEU A 218 -16.28 -3.57 -9.71
C LEU A 218 -15.14 -3.32 -8.73
N SER A 219 -14.15 -2.49 -9.08
CA SER A 219 -13.07 -2.12 -8.18
C SER A 219 -12.39 -0.82 -8.59
N ILE A 220 -11.83 -0.13 -7.61
CA ILE A 220 -11.06 1.09 -7.80
C ILE A 220 -9.74 0.95 -7.06
N SER A 221 -8.64 1.07 -7.80
CA SER A 221 -7.29 1.17 -7.23
C SER A 221 -6.79 2.60 -7.35
N VAL A 222 -6.27 3.15 -6.25
CA VAL A 222 -5.68 4.50 -6.20
C VAL A 222 -4.22 4.40 -5.83
N MET A 223 -3.38 5.21 -6.46
CA MET A 223 -1.96 5.38 -6.12
C MET A 223 -1.72 6.69 -5.40
N ASP A 224 -0.77 6.69 -4.46
CA ASP A 224 -0.21 7.89 -3.84
C ASP A 224 1.29 7.70 -3.57
N LYS A 225 2.10 8.77 -3.75
CA LYS A 225 3.56 8.66 -3.54
C LYS A 225 3.96 8.55 -2.07
N LYS A 226 3.10 8.97 -1.14
CA LYS A 226 3.48 9.20 0.25
C LYS A 226 2.67 8.41 1.27
N SER A 227 1.36 8.19 1.03
CA SER A 227 0.46 7.66 2.04
C SER A 227 -0.46 6.58 1.48
N THR A 228 -0.35 5.40 2.04
CA THR A 228 -1.26 4.28 1.75
C THR A 228 -2.62 4.54 2.37
N ALA A 229 -2.67 5.15 3.55
CA ALA A 229 -3.91 5.55 4.21
C ALA A 229 -4.74 6.53 3.38
N TYR A 230 -4.08 7.50 2.74
CA TYR A 230 -4.77 8.45 1.87
C TYR A 230 -5.28 7.80 0.59
N ALA A 231 -4.49 6.90 -0.01
CA ALA A 231 -4.92 6.12 -1.17
C ALA A 231 -6.12 5.22 -0.83
N ASP A 232 -6.15 4.58 0.35
CA ASP A 232 -7.24 3.73 0.86
C ASP A 232 -8.52 4.55 1.02
N ALA A 233 -8.44 5.70 1.68
CA ALA A 233 -9.56 6.64 1.82
C ALA A 233 -10.13 7.09 0.48
N LEU A 234 -9.27 7.50 -0.48
CA LEU A 234 -9.72 7.93 -1.80
C LEU A 234 -10.35 6.79 -2.59
N ALA A 235 -9.77 5.58 -2.56
CA ALA A 235 -10.32 4.42 -3.25
C ALA A 235 -11.72 4.07 -2.72
N THR A 236 -11.91 4.09 -1.38
CA THR A 236 -13.20 3.83 -0.75
C THR A 236 -14.21 4.93 -1.08
N GLY A 237 -13.83 6.20 -0.97
CA GLY A 237 -14.70 7.32 -1.30
C GLY A 237 -15.15 7.32 -2.77
N LEU A 238 -14.24 7.07 -3.70
CA LEU A 238 -14.59 6.92 -5.12
C LEU A 238 -15.55 5.76 -5.34
N PHE A 239 -15.33 4.62 -4.69
CA PHE A 239 -16.22 3.45 -4.80
C PHE A 239 -17.61 3.76 -4.26
N ALA A 240 -17.72 4.51 -3.16
CA ALA A 240 -18.99 4.92 -2.55
C ALA A 240 -19.82 5.88 -3.40
N LEU A 241 -19.23 6.55 -4.42
CA LEU A 241 -20.00 7.32 -5.43
C LEU A 241 -20.99 6.44 -6.20
N GLY A 242 -20.72 5.15 -6.31
CA GLY A 242 -21.66 4.11 -6.72
C GLY A 242 -22.08 4.10 -8.19
N LYS A 243 -21.68 5.07 -9.01
CA LYS A 243 -22.05 5.17 -10.43
C LYS A 243 -20.82 5.40 -11.32
N VAL A 244 -20.75 4.67 -12.43
CA VAL A 244 -19.59 4.67 -13.35
C VAL A 244 -19.19 6.08 -13.78
N ASP A 245 -20.15 6.91 -14.20
CA ASP A 245 -19.85 8.25 -14.70
C ASP A 245 -19.44 9.21 -13.59
N LEU A 246 -20.05 9.13 -12.40
CA LEU A 246 -19.67 9.95 -11.25
C LEU A 246 -18.23 9.64 -10.84
N ILE A 247 -17.85 8.36 -10.79
CA ILE A 247 -16.49 7.92 -10.47
C ILE A 247 -15.49 8.45 -11.49
N LYS A 248 -15.74 8.28 -12.78
CA LYS A 248 -14.85 8.77 -13.85
C LYS A 248 -14.66 10.28 -13.81
N ASN A 249 -15.74 11.03 -13.61
CA ASN A 249 -15.70 12.49 -13.53
C ASN A 249 -14.91 12.92 -12.29
N ASN A 250 -15.18 12.36 -11.13
CA ASN A 250 -14.48 12.70 -9.90
C ASN A 250 -12.97 12.40 -9.99
N ILE A 251 -12.56 11.26 -10.60
CA ILE A 251 -11.16 10.94 -10.87
C ILE A 251 -10.50 12.01 -11.76
N ARG A 252 -11.18 12.45 -12.84
CA ARG A 252 -10.64 13.45 -13.77
C ARG A 252 -10.53 14.83 -13.13
N ASP A 253 -11.61 15.28 -12.51
CA ASP A 253 -11.75 16.65 -11.96
C ASP A 253 -10.78 16.89 -10.81
N ASN A 254 -10.51 15.88 -10.00
CA ASN A 254 -9.58 15.95 -8.88
C ASN A 254 -8.17 15.43 -9.20
N GLY A 255 -7.91 15.01 -10.45
CA GLY A 255 -6.58 14.54 -10.87
C GLY A 255 -6.07 13.32 -10.09
N ILE A 256 -6.97 12.41 -9.68
CA ILE A 256 -6.63 11.27 -8.83
C ILE A 256 -5.91 10.18 -9.65
N PRO A 257 -4.73 9.69 -9.22
CA PRO A 257 -4.06 8.56 -9.86
C PRO A 257 -4.86 7.27 -9.62
N ALA A 258 -5.76 6.91 -10.54
CA ALA A 258 -6.66 5.78 -10.35
C ALA A 258 -6.77 4.86 -11.57
N LEU A 259 -6.92 3.56 -11.26
CA LEU A 259 -7.41 2.52 -12.16
C LEU A 259 -8.81 2.11 -11.69
N PHE A 260 -9.81 2.35 -12.51
CA PHE A 260 -11.19 1.95 -12.25
C PHE A 260 -11.60 0.81 -13.19
N ILE A 261 -12.03 -0.32 -12.61
CA ILE A 261 -12.52 -1.50 -13.34
C ILE A 261 -14.04 -1.56 -13.17
N TYR A 262 -14.73 -1.67 -14.28
CA TYR A 262 -16.19 -1.68 -14.32
C TYR A 262 -16.72 -2.60 -15.42
N LYS A 263 -17.98 -3.02 -15.31
CA LYS A 263 -18.68 -3.80 -16.33
C LYS A 263 -19.24 -2.87 -17.39
N GLY A 264 -18.81 -3.02 -18.64
CA GLY A 264 -19.45 -2.44 -19.82
C GLY A 264 -20.59 -3.32 -20.32
N ASP A 265 -21.16 -2.97 -21.47
CA ASP A 265 -22.32 -3.67 -22.03
C ASP A 265 -22.05 -5.16 -22.30
N GLU A 266 -20.89 -5.49 -22.85
CA GLU A 266 -20.55 -6.88 -23.23
C GLU A 266 -19.37 -7.48 -22.43
N LYS A 267 -18.50 -6.65 -21.87
CA LYS A 267 -17.26 -7.09 -21.21
C LYS A 267 -16.82 -6.15 -20.10
N ILE A 268 -15.87 -6.64 -19.28
CA ILE A 268 -15.16 -5.80 -18.33
C ILE A 268 -14.34 -4.75 -19.09
N GLN A 269 -14.38 -3.53 -18.59
CA GLN A 269 -13.61 -2.39 -19.06
C GLN A 269 -12.78 -1.81 -17.93
N SER A 270 -11.74 -1.07 -18.28
CA SER A 270 -10.97 -0.29 -17.31
C SER A 270 -10.76 1.14 -17.78
N PHE A 271 -10.74 2.05 -16.83
CA PHE A 271 -10.37 3.45 -17.01
C PHE A 271 -9.13 3.75 -16.17
N GLU A 272 -8.05 4.18 -16.82
CA GLU A 272 -6.82 4.64 -16.17
C GLU A 272 -6.73 6.15 -16.31
N SER A 273 -6.59 6.85 -15.19
CA SER A 273 -6.34 8.28 -15.22
C SER A 273 -4.96 8.61 -15.84
N LYS A 274 -4.80 9.85 -16.28
CA LYS A 274 -3.50 10.33 -16.78
C LYS A 274 -2.42 10.17 -15.69
N GLN A 275 -2.74 10.57 -14.46
CA GLN A 275 -1.85 10.51 -13.30
C GLN A 275 -1.44 9.08 -12.92
N TRP A 276 -2.36 8.10 -13.06
CA TRP A 276 -2.03 6.69 -12.90
C TRP A 276 -0.94 6.24 -13.87
N LYS A 277 -1.07 6.60 -15.14
CA LYS A 277 -0.09 6.24 -16.18
C LYS A 277 1.26 6.91 -15.97
N GLU A 278 1.27 8.17 -15.52
CA GLU A 278 2.48 8.93 -15.22
C GLU A 278 3.28 8.33 -14.04
N LEU A 279 2.60 7.77 -13.05
CA LEU A 279 3.26 7.14 -11.90
C LEU A 279 3.90 5.78 -12.24
N LEU A 280 3.55 5.16 -13.35
CA LEU A 280 4.09 3.87 -13.80
C LEU A 280 5.24 4.00 -14.83
N GLN A 281 5.52 5.21 -15.31
CA GLN A 281 6.64 5.50 -16.23
C GLN A 281 7.96 5.65 -15.48
#